data_75f221123a9e1ff16c6d54aa150e50d3
#
_entry.id   75f221123a9e1ff16c6d54aa150e50d3
#
_cell.length_a   1.000
_cell.length_b   1.000
_cell.length_c   1.000
_cell.angle_alpha   90.00
_cell.angle_beta   90.00
_cell.angle_gamma   90.00
#
_symmetry.space_group_name_H-M   'P 1'
#
loop_
_entity.id
_entity.type
_entity.pdbx_description
1 polymer ?
#
loop_
_entity_poly.entity_id
_entity_poly.type
_entity_poly.pdbx_seq_one_letter_code
_entity_poly.pdbx_strand_id
1 'polypeptide(L)'
;MAFNIFGNNGSSQGQQIYEALGRSMAVIEFSLDGKILTANANFLSTMGYELGDIVGKQHAIFVTADYAKSAEYKEFWSKLSQGKFEAGIFQRIRKDGETVWLEATYNPVLNAAGKPVKVIKFATDITARRKERALNEGVLTAIDRSQAMIEFDLTGKILKANANFLKTMGYSEGEVVGKHHSMFVAPGYAQSTEYKDFWASLRRGDVQAAQFKRLAKGGREVWLEATYNPIFDQNGKPERVIKLATDITEQVQLLIDLKAMIDNNFTEIDSNIASLDEAALSGTSAAAQSSNSVQTVAASAEELSASIAEISRSMAQSRDETERAFSQTVNANQSTQKMADVVAAMTGIVEVIQGIAGQINLLALNATIESARAGEAGKGFAVVANEVKNLANQAAKATDQISAEISGVQEISNEVVNSLETIRGSIETARDSVTNISSSVEEQSAVTESVSQNMQTMAVSVDELVRRLDEIRTISSGVGGSVKRTREAAEVLTR
;
A
#
# COMPACT_ATOMS: atom_id res chain seq x y z
N MET A 1 -65.03 38.97 61.89
CA MET A 1 -66.00 39.92 61.39
C MET A 1 -66.70 39.29 60.19
N ALA A 2 -67.97 38.87 60.43
CA ALA A 2 -68.76 38.30 59.32
C ALA A 2 -69.33 39.52 58.51
N PHE A 3 -68.88 39.63 57.29
CA PHE A 3 -69.45 40.58 56.33
C PHE A 3 -70.88 40.17 56.01
N ASN A 4 -71.82 40.88 56.48
CA ASN A 4 -73.23 40.72 56.19
C ASN A 4 -73.50 41.44 54.86
N ILE A 5 -73.33 40.74 53.70
CA ILE A 5 -73.48 41.30 52.39
C ILE A 5 -74.90 41.08 51.76
N PHE A 6 -75.87 40.61 52.56
CA PHE A 6 -77.21 40.29 52.05
C PHE A 6 -78.27 41.22 52.71
N GLY A 7 -78.33 42.45 52.18
CA GLY A 7 -79.51 43.29 52.30
C GLY A 7 -80.63 42.75 51.39
N ASN A 8 -81.87 43.05 51.68
CA ASN A 8 -83.19 42.48 51.24
C ASN A 8 -83.50 42.48 49.72
N ASN A 9 -82.51 42.28 48.87
CA ASN A 9 -82.63 42.07 47.40
C ASN A 9 -81.96 40.78 46.96
N GLY A 10 -82.00 39.72 47.75
CA GLY A 10 -81.15 38.51 47.56
C GLY A 10 -81.38 37.68 46.27
N SER A 11 -82.49 37.74 45.63
CA SER A 11 -82.76 36.98 44.36
C SER A 11 -82.14 37.60 43.17
N SER A 12 -82.07 38.91 43.03
CA SER A 12 -81.52 39.62 41.92
C SER A 12 -79.95 39.59 41.90
N GLN A 13 -79.32 39.80 43.11
CA GLN A 13 -77.90 39.84 43.29
C GLN A 13 -77.25 38.42 43.13
N GLY A 14 -77.87 37.37 43.67
CA GLY A 14 -77.48 35.97 43.48
C GLY A 14 -77.50 35.55 42.03
N GLN A 15 -78.49 35.97 41.30
CA GLN A 15 -78.60 35.69 39.85
C GLN A 15 -77.48 36.39 39.05
N GLN A 16 -77.18 37.65 39.37
CA GLN A 16 -76.09 38.40 38.70
C GLN A 16 -74.70 37.77 38.96
N ILE A 17 -74.45 37.28 40.16
CA ILE A 17 -73.21 36.56 40.52
C ILE A 17 -73.13 35.27 39.74
N TYR A 18 -74.18 34.50 39.61
CA TYR A 18 -74.26 33.27 38.88
C TYR A 18 -74.00 33.49 37.42
N GLU A 19 -74.62 34.51 36.83
CA GLU A 19 -74.34 34.91 35.40
C GLU A 19 -72.93 35.37 35.13
N ALA A 20 -72.37 36.14 36.11
CA ALA A 20 -70.95 36.60 35.99
C ALA A 20 -69.98 35.42 36.05
N LEU A 21 -70.12 34.43 36.93
CA LEU A 21 -69.38 33.20 36.98
C LEU A 21 -69.60 32.37 35.69
N GLY A 22 -70.83 32.33 35.23
CA GLY A 22 -71.16 31.59 34.00
C GLY A 22 -70.53 32.13 32.72
N ARG A 23 -70.11 33.41 32.68
CA ARG A 23 -69.42 34.02 31.54
C ARG A 23 -67.96 33.49 31.39
N SER A 24 -67.31 33.19 32.55
CA SER A 24 -65.92 32.76 32.59
C SER A 24 -65.71 31.26 32.86
N MET A 25 -66.69 30.58 33.39
CA MET A 25 -66.58 29.17 33.81
C MET A 25 -67.60 28.29 33.05
N ALA A 26 -67.24 27.04 32.87
CA ALA A 26 -68.18 26.00 32.44
C ALA A 26 -69.07 25.62 33.63
N VAL A 27 -70.41 25.81 33.46
CA VAL A 27 -71.39 25.57 34.56
C VAL A 27 -72.40 24.55 34.11
N ILE A 28 -72.72 23.60 35.00
CA ILE A 28 -73.73 22.61 34.80
C ILE A 28 -74.45 22.32 36.16
N GLU A 29 -75.76 22.12 36.12
CA GLU A 29 -76.56 21.81 37.24
C GLU A 29 -77.11 20.39 37.20
N PHE A 30 -77.21 19.76 38.35
CA PHE A 30 -77.68 18.42 38.53
C PHE A 30 -78.74 18.34 39.62
N SER A 31 -79.66 17.44 39.51
CA SER A 31 -80.43 16.97 40.67
C SER A 31 -79.55 16.19 41.65
N LEU A 32 -80.03 15.94 42.83
CA LEU A 32 -79.23 15.26 43.90
C LEU A 32 -78.90 13.80 43.55
N ASP A 33 -79.60 13.19 42.62
CA ASP A 33 -79.35 11.86 42.07
C ASP A 33 -78.48 11.90 40.83
N GLY A 34 -77.89 13.09 40.45
CA GLY A 34 -76.91 13.25 39.38
C GLY A 34 -77.57 13.41 38.02
N LYS A 35 -78.87 13.66 37.87
CA LYS A 35 -79.55 13.94 36.61
C LYS A 35 -79.27 15.39 36.18
N ILE A 36 -78.91 15.62 34.96
CA ILE A 36 -78.55 16.94 34.39
C ILE A 36 -79.85 17.78 34.25
N LEU A 37 -79.81 18.96 34.83
CA LEU A 37 -80.93 19.91 34.82
C LEU A 37 -80.73 20.99 33.75
N THR A 38 -79.55 21.55 33.71
CA THR A 38 -79.14 22.55 32.67
C THR A 38 -77.63 22.71 32.59
N ALA A 39 -77.11 23.31 31.53
CA ALA A 39 -75.68 23.66 31.41
C ALA A 39 -75.57 24.96 30.59
N ASN A 40 -74.48 25.73 30.88
CA ASN A 40 -74.21 26.92 30.08
C ASN A 40 -73.44 26.63 28.78
N ALA A 41 -73.34 27.63 27.93
CA ALA A 41 -72.62 27.52 26.63
C ALA A 41 -71.17 27.09 26.80
N ASN A 42 -70.45 27.56 27.84
CA ASN A 42 -69.08 27.18 28.10
C ASN A 42 -68.93 25.68 28.42
N PHE A 43 -69.80 25.14 29.21
CA PHE A 43 -69.82 23.68 29.52
C PHE A 43 -70.11 22.87 28.29
N LEU A 44 -71.15 23.28 27.50
CA LEU A 44 -71.54 22.58 26.28
C LEU A 44 -70.42 22.58 25.26
N SER A 45 -69.78 23.72 25.03
CA SER A 45 -68.61 23.83 24.15
C SER A 45 -67.44 23.00 24.64
N THR A 46 -67.12 23.04 25.92
CA THR A 46 -66.03 22.23 26.52
C THR A 46 -66.24 20.73 26.35
N MET A 47 -67.50 20.29 26.54
CA MET A 47 -67.86 18.86 26.48
C MET A 47 -68.27 18.36 25.09
N GLY A 48 -68.49 19.27 24.12
CA GLY A 48 -68.92 18.95 22.76
C GLY A 48 -70.36 18.49 22.62
N TYR A 49 -71.23 18.91 23.54
CA TYR A 49 -72.66 18.55 23.56
C TYR A 49 -73.55 19.77 23.28
N GLU A 50 -74.73 19.52 22.76
CA GLU A 50 -75.84 20.48 22.78
C GLU A 50 -76.69 20.25 24.04
N LEU A 51 -77.38 21.28 24.50
CA LEU A 51 -78.15 21.19 25.75
C LEU A 51 -79.24 20.11 25.68
N GLY A 52 -79.91 19.97 24.51
CA GLY A 52 -80.92 18.93 24.32
C GLY A 52 -80.39 17.52 24.36
N ASP A 53 -79.07 17.32 24.10
CA ASP A 53 -78.43 16.03 24.16
C ASP A 53 -78.24 15.51 25.59
N ILE A 54 -78.12 16.39 26.55
CA ILE A 54 -77.70 16.05 27.93
C ILE A 54 -78.78 16.23 28.98
N VAL A 55 -79.70 17.15 28.82
CA VAL A 55 -80.76 17.40 29.80
C VAL A 55 -81.56 16.12 30.07
N GLY A 56 -81.72 15.83 31.36
CA GLY A 56 -82.43 14.62 31.79
C GLY A 56 -81.59 13.36 31.86
N LYS A 57 -80.35 13.36 31.28
CA LYS A 57 -79.41 12.24 31.36
C LYS A 57 -78.62 12.28 32.66
N GLN A 58 -78.03 11.14 33.04
CA GLN A 58 -77.19 11.03 34.24
C GLN A 58 -75.80 11.60 33.98
N HIS A 59 -75.16 12.21 34.99
CA HIS A 59 -73.77 12.67 34.96
C HIS A 59 -72.81 11.56 34.45
N ALA A 60 -73.19 10.32 34.61
CA ALA A 60 -72.41 9.14 34.14
C ALA A 60 -72.03 9.22 32.65
N ILE A 61 -72.70 10.00 31.80
CA ILE A 61 -72.33 10.18 30.38
C ILE A 61 -70.99 10.88 30.20
N PHE A 62 -70.46 11.58 31.20
CA PHE A 62 -69.19 12.33 31.16
C PHE A 62 -68.02 11.56 31.79
N VAL A 63 -68.23 10.32 32.20
CA VAL A 63 -67.18 9.51 32.84
C VAL A 63 -67.05 8.15 32.14
N THR A 64 -65.97 7.41 32.39
CA THR A 64 -65.83 6.06 31.90
C THR A 64 -66.88 5.15 32.50
N ALA A 65 -67.30 4.10 31.73
CA ALA A 65 -68.29 3.14 32.19
C ALA A 65 -67.85 2.42 33.49
N ASP A 66 -66.56 2.17 33.65
CA ASP A 66 -66.00 1.53 34.84
C ASP A 66 -66.07 2.47 36.05
N TYR A 67 -65.72 3.75 35.90
CA TYR A 67 -65.84 4.72 36.98
C TYR A 67 -67.32 4.94 37.37
N ALA A 68 -68.24 5.02 36.43
CA ALA A 68 -69.65 5.17 36.70
C ALA A 68 -70.25 4.03 37.53
N LYS A 69 -69.69 2.84 37.50
CA LYS A 69 -70.11 1.66 38.30
C LYS A 69 -69.36 1.53 39.62
N SER A 70 -68.29 2.32 39.83
CA SER A 70 -67.42 2.22 41.00
C SER A 70 -68.11 2.62 42.28
N ALA A 71 -67.60 2.11 43.39
CA ALA A 71 -68.03 2.55 44.77
C ALA A 71 -67.74 4.05 45.04
N GLU A 72 -66.60 4.52 44.44
CA GLU A 72 -66.12 5.91 44.53
C GLU A 72 -67.13 6.88 43.87
N TYR A 73 -67.66 6.53 42.74
CA TYR A 73 -68.68 7.34 42.04
C TYR A 73 -69.98 7.41 42.79
N LYS A 74 -70.39 6.31 43.43
CA LYS A 74 -71.60 6.29 44.30
C LYS A 74 -71.39 7.14 45.58
N GLU A 75 -70.21 7.05 46.18
CA GLU A 75 -69.87 7.85 47.39
C GLU A 75 -69.80 9.34 47.00
N PHE A 76 -69.24 9.71 45.84
CA PHE A 76 -69.21 11.05 45.33
C PHE A 76 -70.60 11.68 45.27
N TRP A 77 -71.58 11.03 44.72
CA TRP A 77 -72.98 11.54 44.70
C TRP A 77 -73.65 11.47 46.02
N SER A 78 -73.35 10.51 46.86
CA SER A 78 -73.89 10.43 48.25
C SER A 78 -73.42 11.63 49.08
N LYS A 79 -72.14 12.04 48.98
CA LYS A 79 -71.65 13.23 49.68
C LYS A 79 -72.33 14.53 49.21
N LEU A 80 -72.53 14.68 47.91
CA LEU A 80 -73.20 15.85 47.35
C LEU A 80 -74.67 15.90 47.74
N SER A 81 -75.38 14.77 47.83
CA SER A 81 -76.74 14.71 48.31
C SER A 81 -76.89 15.01 49.84
N GLN A 82 -75.80 14.81 50.57
CA GLN A 82 -75.71 15.19 51.98
C GLN A 82 -75.36 16.68 52.21
N GLY A 83 -75.14 17.46 51.14
CA GLY A 83 -74.79 18.86 51.24
C GLY A 83 -73.28 19.12 51.36
N LYS A 84 -72.43 18.09 51.12
CA LYS A 84 -70.97 18.24 51.10
C LYS A 84 -70.52 18.59 49.75
N PHE A 85 -69.67 19.59 49.53
CA PHE A 85 -69.10 19.91 48.23
C PHE A 85 -67.90 19.01 47.93
N GLU A 86 -67.59 18.83 46.64
CA GLU A 86 -66.41 18.14 46.13
C GLU A 86 -65.63 19.08 45.20
N ALA A 87 -64.31 19.17 45.40
CA ALA A 87 -63.45 20.00 44.61
C ALA A 87 -62.18 19.19 44.16
N GLY A 88 -61.74 19.36 42.92
CA GLY A 88 -60.58 18.68 42.47
C GLY A 88 -60.41 18.77 40.95
N ILE A 89 -59.47 17.99 40.46
CA ILE A 89 -59.23 17.81 39.03
C ILE A 89 -59.88 16.51 38.61
N PHE A 90 -60.79 16.62 37.67
CA PHE A 90 -61.60 15.51 37.23
C PHE A 90 -61.36 15.20 35.77
N GLN A 91 -61.07 13.95 35.45
CA GLN A 91 -61.08 13.44 34.11
C GLN A 91 -62.51 13.23 33.64
N ARG A 92 -62.89 13.79 32.47
CA ARG A 92 -64.20 13.64 31.87
C ARG A 92 -64.06 13.24 30.42
N ILE A 93 -65.14 12.70 29.87
CA ILE A 93 -65.20 12.25 28.45
C ILE A 93 -66.16 13.17 27.72
N ARG A 94 -65.70 13.70 26.60
CA ARG A 94 -66.49 14.50 25.66
C ARG A 94 -67.41 13.61 24.80
N LYS A 95 -68.29 14.27 24.06
CA LYS A 95 -69.23 13.59 23.11
C LYS A 95 -68.47 12.77 22.08
N ASP A 96 -67.31 13.23 21.59
CA ASP A 96 -66.45 12.57 20.63
C ASP A 96 -65.58 11.43 21.23
N GLY A 97 -65.67 11.18 22.55
CA GLY A 97 -64.88 10.18 23.26
C GLY A 97 -63.54 10.68 23.76
N GLU A 98 -63.15 11.92 23.43
CA GLU A 98 -61.87 12.46 23.93
C GLU A 98 -61.90 12.78 25.40
N THR A 99 -60.72 12.68 26.05
CA THR A 99 -60.53 13.02 27.44
C THR A 99 -60.36 14.53 27.61
N VAL A 100 -61.14 15.13 28.52
CA VAL A 100 -60.95 16.50 28.98
C VAL A 100 -60.67 16.50 30.50
N TRP A 101 -59.74 17.33 30.92
CA TRP A 101 -59.40 17.52 32.34
C TRP A 101 -60.04 18.82 32.84
N LEU A 102 -60.93 18.69 33.81
CA LEU A 102 -61.62 19.81 34.36
C LEU A 102 -61.17 20.05 35.83
N GLU A 103 -60.63 21.20 36.10
CA GLU A 103 -60.54 21.69 37.49
C GLU A 103 -61.92 22.19 37.88
N ALA A 104 -62.57 21.55 38.84
CA ALA A 104 -63.95 21.80 39.08
C ALA A 104 -64.33 21.67 40.55
N THR A 105 -65.41 22.39 40.89
CA THR A 105 -66.09 22.26 42.16
C THR A 105 -67.56 21.89 41.96
N TYR A 106 -68.06 20.90 42.67
CA TYR A 106 -69.47 20.49 42.72
C TYR A 106 -70.06 20.98 44.02
N ASN A 107 -71.01 21.91 43.95
CA ASN A 107 -71.52 22.62 45.09
C ASN A 107 -73.03 22.33 45.27
N PRO A 108 -73.46 21.66 46.36
CA PRO A 108 -74.85 21.52 46.69
C PRO A 108 -75.48 22.88 47.00
N VAL A 109 -76.59 23.19 46.38
CA VAL A 109 -77.41 24.37 46.66
C VAL A 109 -78.41 23.98 47.70
N LEU A 110 -78.44 24.76 48.83
CA LEU A 110 -79.31 24.49 49.98
C LEU A 110 -80.53 25.39 49.87
N ASN A 111 -81.71 24.87 50.32
CA ASN A 111 -82.92 25.65 50.51
C ASN A 111 -82.86 26.43 51.82
N ALA A 112 -83.89 27.23 52.16
CA ALA A 112 -84.00 28.02 53.39
C ALA A 112 -83.97 27.15 54.66
N ALA A 113 -84.28 25.86 54.55
CA ALA A 113 -84.23 24.91 55.70
C ALA A 113 -82.87 24.17 55.76
N GLY A 114 -81.83 24.60 54.99
CA GLY A 114 -80.52 23.98 55.01
C GLY A 114 -80.46 22.62 54.31
N LYS A 115 -81.47 22.19 53.56
CA LYS A 115 -81.45 20.94 52.82
C LYS A 115 -81.01 21.13 51.43
N PRO A 116 -80.10 20.25 50.84
CA PRO A 116 -79.69 20.34 49.47
C PRO A 116 -80.87 20.12 48.52
N VAL A 117 -80.93 20.89 47.41
CA VAL A 117 -82.01 20.81 46.41
C VAL A 117 -81.50 20.51 45.03
N LYS A 118 -80.25 20.91 44.70
CA LYS A 118 -79.55 20.64 43.47
C LYS A 118 -78.06 20.77 43.67
N VAL A 119 -77.25 20.35 42.72
CA VAL A 119 -75.79 20.51 42.69
C VAL A 119 -75.42 21.40 41.53
N ILE A 120 -74.59 22.42 41.72
CA ILE A 120 -73.99 23.26 40.66
C ILE A 120 -72.54 22.92 40.60
N LYS A 121 -72.08 22.60 39.42
CA LYS A 121 -70.64 22.41 39.11
C LYS A 121 -70.10 23.65 38.36
N PHE A 122 -69.00 24.19 38.84
CA PHE A 122 -68.19 25.18 38.20
C PHE A 122 -66.93 24.45 37.73
N ALA A 123 -66.50 24.67 36.46
CA ALA A 123 -65.35 23.98 35.94
C ALA A 123 -64.55 24.87 35.00
N THR A 124 -63.21 24.68 35.00
CA THR A 124 -62.28 25.24 34.06
C THR A 124 -61.59 24.09 33.30
N ASP A 125 -61.52 24.18 31.98
CA ASP A 125 -60.76 23.20 31.18
C ASP A 125 -59.28 23.49 31.31
N ILE A 126 -58.54 22.54 31.85
CA ILE A 126 -57.07 22.58 32.03
C ILE A 126 -56.36 21.59 31.14
N THR A 127 -57.03 21.04 30.11
CA THR A 127 -56.50 19.97 29.26
C THR A 127 -55.27 20.46 28.50
N ALA A 128 -55.34 21.65 27.83
CA ALA A 128 -54.22 22.23 27.11
C ALA A 128 -53.00 22.46 28.03
N ARG A 129 -53.23 23.03 29.19
CA ARG A 129 -52.16 23.27 30.19
C ARG A 129 -51.50 21.98 30.68
N ARG A 130 -52.30 20.92 30.89
CA ARG A 130 -51.75 19.60 31.26
C ARG A 130 -50.96 18.95 30.12
N LYS A 131 -51.47 19.03 28.88
CA LYS A 131 -50.77 18.49 27.70
C LYS A 131 -49.42 19.19 27.53
N GLU A 132 -49.40 20.51 27.61
CA GLU A 132 -48.16 21.32 27.51
C GLU A 132 -47.15 20.94 28.63
N ARG A 133 -47.62 20.87 29.87
CA ARG A 133 -46.76 20.44 30.97
C ARG A 133 -46.21 19.05 30.81
N ALA A 134 -47.03 18.09 30.40
CA ALA A 134 -46.58 16.72 30.11
C ALA A 134 -45.56 16.64 28.97
N LEU A 135 -45.76 17.45 27.89
CA LEU A 135 -44.81 17.58 26.81
C LEU A 135 -43.46 18.14 27.29
N ASN A 136 -43.49 19.23 28.08
CA ASN A 136 -42.27 19.83 28.59
C ASN A 136 -41.51 18.88 29.54
N GLU A 137 -42.21 18.16 30.41
CA GLU A 137 -41.64 17.13 31.29
C GLU A 137 -41.06 15.97 30.45
N GLY A 138 -41.72 15.59 29.34
CA GLY A 138 -41.25 14.57 28.40
C GLY A 138 -39.97 14.98 27.70
N VAL A 139 -39.88 16.23 27.24
CA VAL A 139 -38.67 16.80 26.59
C VAL A 139 -37.50 16.82 27.58
N LEU A 140 -37.71 17.32 28.80
CA LEU A 140 -36.68 17.33 29.83
C LEU A 140 -36.17 15.92 30.17
N THR A 141 -37.09 14.96 30.25
CA THR A 141 -36.74 13.54 30.49
C THR A 141 -35.92 12.95 29.34
N ALA A 142 -36.26 13.30 28.11
CA ALA A 142 -35.51 12.85 26.93
C ALA A 142 -34.06 13.39 26.94
N ILE A 143 -33.88 14.69 27.24
CA ILE A 143 -32.55 15.31 27.36
C ILE A 143 -31.78 14.66 28.54
N ASP A 144 -32.40 14.47 29.67
CA ASP A 144 -31.78 13.84 30.86
C ASP A 144 -31.26 12.42 30.58
N ARG A 145 -31.96 11.67 29.72
CA ARG A 145 -31.56 10.31 29.34
C ARG A 145 -30.46 10.27 28.30
N SER A 146 -30.38 11.28 27.43
CA SER A 146 -29.47 11.27 26.27
C SER A 146 -28.16 12.01 26.48
N GLN A 147 -28.13 13.02 27.37
CA GLN A 147 -26.97 13.88 27.61
C GLN A 147 -26.50 13.86 29.06
N ALA A 148 -25.20 14.11 29.26
CA ALA A 148 -24.65 14.42 30.57
C ALA A 148 -25.09 15.82 30.96
N MET A 149 -25.83 15.97 32.07
CA MET A 149 -26.39 17.23 32.55
C MET A 149 -25.93 17.53 33.99
N ILE A 150 -25.54 18.78 34.22
CA ILE A 150 -25.20 19.28 35.53
C ILE A 150 -25.66 20.72 35.70
N GLU A 151 -26.21 21.05 36.84
CA GLU A 151 -26.72 22.37 37.21
C GLU A 151 -25.81 23.02 38.22
N PHE A 152 -25.62 24.33 38.07
CA PHE A 152 -24.84 25.18 38.97
C PHE A 152 -25.65 26.41 39.38
N ASP A 153 -25.33 26.95 40.54
CA ASP A 153 -25.66 28.34 40.84
C ASP A 153 -24.70 29.30 40.05
N LEU A 154 -24.97 30.57 40.13
CA LEU A 154 -24.17 31.58 39.43
C LEU A 154 -22.74 31.74 39.98
N THR A 155 -22.44 31.14 41.12
CA THR A 155 -21.07 31.09 41.66
C THR A 155 -20.28 29.89 41.17
N GLY A 156 -20.93 28.94 40.52
CA GLY A 156 -20.31 27.69 40.04
C GLY A 156 -20.45 26.53 41.05
N LYS A 157 -21.25 26.67 42.09
CA LYS A 157 -21.57 25.58 43.02
C LYS A 157 -22.57 24.64 42.38
N ILE A 158 -22.30 23.36 42.45
CA ILE A 158 -23.10 22.29 41.87
C ILE A 158 -24.39 22.12 42.68
N LEU A 159 -25.53 22.21 41.98
CA LEU A 159 -26.84 22.02 42.54
C LEU A 159 -27.37 20.61 42.33
N LYS A 160 -27.17 20.08 41.11
CA LYS A 160 -27.64 18.76 40.67
C LYS A 160 -26.79 18.22 39.55
N ALA A 161 -26.68 16.90 39.42
CA ALA A 161 -26.07 16.23 38.28
C ALA A 161 -26.89 14.97 37.94
N ASN A 162 -27.05 14.68 36.65
CA ASN A 162 -27.77 13.48 36.24
C ASN A 162 -26.85 12.24 36.20
N ALA A 163 -27.46 11.08 36.03
CA ALA A 163 -26.74 9.81 36.01
C ALA A 163 -25.69 9.74 34.92
N ASN A 164 -25.96 10.31 33.72
CA ASN A 164 -25.02 10.35 32.63
C ASN A 164 -23.77 11.17 32.97
N PHE A 165 -23.93 12.35 33.53
CA PHE A 165 -22.80 13.18 33.97
C PHE A 165 -21.96 12.47 35.06
N LEU A 166 -22.63 11.90 36.05
CA LEU A 166 -21.97 11.18 37.13
C LEU A 166 -21.18 9.96 36.61
N LYS A 167 -21.77 9.21 35.70
CA LYS A 167 -21.10 8.08 35.02
C LYS A 167 -19.87 8.52 34.20
N THR A 168 -20.02 9.56 33.38
CA THR A 168 -18.93 10.10 32.57
C THR A 168 -17.77 10.58 33.42
N MET A 169 -18.06 11.29 34.52
CA MET A 169 -17.05 11.86 35.38
C MET A 169 -16.57 10.90 36.47
N GLY A 170 -17.23 9.76 36.67
CA GLY A 170 -16.85 8.74 37.66
C GLY A 170 -17.13 9.12 39.12
N TYR A 171 -18.04 10.04 39.38
CA TYR A 171 -18.42 10.47 40.72
C TYR A 171 -19.82 9.96 41.10
N SER A 172 -20.07 9.89 42.41
CA SER A 172 -21.42 9.77 42.93
C SER A 172 -22.03 11.17 43.18
N GLU A 173 -23.35 11.25 43.24
CA GLU A 173 -24.06 12.54 43.47
C GLU A 173 -23.61 13.24 44.76
N GLY A 174 -23.47 12.50 45.86
CA GLY A 174 -23.02 13.05 47.14
C GLY A 174 -21.57 13.58 47.12
N GLU A 175 -20.75 13.16 46.18
CA GLU A 175 -19.37 13.66 46.04
C GLU A 175 -19.31 15.00 45.29
N VAL A 176 -20.32 15.32 44.47
CA VAL A 176 -20.30 16.52 43.60
C VAL A 176 -21.25 17.60 44.05
N VAL A 177 -22.46 17.26 44.51
CA VAL A 177 -23.46 18.26 44.96
C VAL A 177 -22.90 19.11 46.11
N GLY A 178 -23.05 20.42 45.99
CA GLY A 178 -22.51 21.40 46.94
C GLY A 178 -21.02 21.72 46.74
N LYS A 179 -20.28 21.00 45.90
CA LYS A 179 -18.91 21.34 45.51
C LYS A 179 -18.92 22.39 44.39
N HIS A 180 -17.73 22.94 44.08
CA HIS A 180 -17.58 23.93 43.04
C HIS A 180 -17.11 23.29 41.72
N HIS A 181 -17.54 23.84 40.57
CA HIS A 181 -17.16 23.39 39.23
C HIS A 181 -15.65 23.24 39.05
N SER A 182 -14.82 24.00 39.79
CA SER A 182 -13.36 23.92 39.72
C SER A 182 -12.78 22.53 40.02
N MET A 183 -13.56 21.64 40.65
CA MET A 183 -13.14 20.25 40.88
C MET A 183 -12.95 19.44 39.59
N PHE A 184 -13.52 19.88 38.47
CA PHE A 184 -13.45 19.23 37.19
C PHE A 184 -12.39 19.82 36.22
N VAL A 185 -11.63 20.81 36.70
CA VAL A 185 -10.61 21.47 35.87
C VAL A 185 -9.23 21.35 36.49
N ALA A 186 -8.18 21.53 35.69
CA ALA A 186 -6.83 21.56 36.24
C ALA A 186 -6.65 22.69 37.23
N PRO A 187 -5.93 22.49 38.36
CA PRO A 187 -5.76 23.50 39.41
C PRO A 187 -5.28 24.86 38.92
N GLY A 188 -4.33 24.86 37.97
CA GLY A 188 -3.83 26.11 37.37
C GLY A 188 -4.88 26.87 36.57
N TYR A 189 -5.75 26.16 35.84
CA TYR A 189 -6.84 26.76 35.07
C TYR A 189 -7.92 27.34 36.01
N ALA A 190 -8.24 26.65 37.11
CA ALA A 190 -9.22 27.13 38.07
C ALA A 190 -8.87 28.51 38.67
N GLN A 191 -7.61 28.91 38.66
CA GLN A 191 -7.11 30.20 39.14
C GLN A 191 -6.92 31.24 38.07
N SER A 192 -7.03 30.86 36.78
CA SER A 192 -6.75 31.71 35.62
C SER A 192 -7.80 32.83 35.46
N THR A 193 -7.41 33.87 34.73
CA THR A 193 -8.34 34.96 34.35
C THR A 193 -9.44 34.43 33.44
N GLU A 194 -9.08 33.54 32.51
CA GLU A 194 -10.05 32.92 31.58
C GLU A 194 -11.15 32.16 32.29
N TYR A 195 -10.83 31.46 33.39
CA TYR A 195 -11.84 30.75 34.20
C TYR A 195 -12.77 31.72 34.93
N LYS A 196 -12.23 32.87 35.42
CA LYS A 196 -13.02 33.91 36.04
C LYS A 196 -13.94 34.62 35.03
N ASP A 197 -13.43 34.90 33.86
CA ASP A 197 -14.18 35.52 32.76
C ASP A 197 -15.27 34.60 32.23
N PHE A 198 -14.98 33.30 32.14
CA PHE A 198 -15.95 32.26 31.79
C PHE A 198 -17.18 32.32 32.75
N TRP A 199 -16.99 32.33 34.04
CA TRP A 199 -18.09 32.44 35.00
C TRP A 199 -18.73 33.85 35.01
N ALA A 200 -17.96 34.89 34.72
CA ALA A 200 -18.49 36.25 34.59
C ALA A 200 -19.43 36.38 33.39
N SER A 201 -19.11 35.76 32.28
CA SER A 201 -19.99 35.77 31.09
C SER A 201 -21.30 35.02 31.36
N LEU A 202 -21.25 33.83 31.98
CA LEU A 202 -22.45 33.09 32.36
C LEU A 202 -23.36 33.90 33.31
N ARG A 203 -22.79 34.68 34.25
CA ARG A 203 -23.57 35.59 35.12
C ARG A 203 -24.21 36.75 34.36
N ARG A 204 -23.66 37.17 33.21
CA ARG A 204 -24.30 38.15 32.32
C ARG A 204 -25.42 37.57 31.48
N GLY A 205 -25.53 36.24 31.43
CA GLY A 205 -26.49 35.54 30.59
C GLY A 205 -25.94 35.06 29.27
N ASP A 206 -24.60 35.12 29.04
CA ASP A 206 -23.97 34.68 27.82
C ASP A 206 -23.84 33.14 27.84
N VAL A 207 -24.18 32.47 26.74
CA VAL A 207 -23.96 31.02 26.55
C VAL A 207 -22.50 30.75 26.24
N GLN A 208 -21.94 29.69 26.79
CA GLN A 208 -20.61 29.22 26.51
C GLN A 208 -20.68 27.83 25.87
N ALA A 209 -20.17 27.69 24.65
CA ALA A 209 -20.15 26.42 23.92
C ALA A 209 -18.74 26.15 23.37
N ALA A 210 -18.17 25.01 23.72
CA ALA A 210 -16.87 24.58 23.24
C ALA A 210 -16.62 23.11 23.54
N GLN A 211 -15.48 22.60 23.08
CA GLN A 211 -14.89 21.36 23.57
C GLN A 211 -14.02 21.68 24.79
N PHE A 212 -14.29 21.00 25.89
CA PHE A 212 -13.65 21.25 27.15
C PHE A 212 -12.94 20.01 27.69
N LYS A 213 -11.64 20.12 27.90
CA LYS A 213 -10.90 19.12 28.67
C LYS A 213 -11.26 19.24 30.15
N ARG A 214 -11.67 18.14 30.76
CA ARG A 214 -12.07 18.07 32.18
C ARG A 214 -11.34 16.91 32.86
N LEU A 215 -11.26 17.02 34.20
CA LEU A 215 -10.69 15.99 35.04
C LEU A 215 -11.84 15.26 35.76
N ALA A 216 -11.99 14.00 35.47
CA ALA A 216 -12.85 13.06 36.15
C ALA A 216 -12.20 12.57 37.45
N LYS A 217 -12.92 11.74 38.20
CA LYS A 217 -12.43 11.15 39.46
C LYS A 217 -11.12 10.38 39.20
N GLY A 218 -10.15 10.56 40.10
CA GLY A 218 -8.83 9.97 40.01
C GLY A 218 -7.90 10.68 39.02
N GLY A 219 -8.27 11.86 38.49
CA GLY A 219 -7.45 12.63 37.58
C GLY A 219 -7.53 12.20 36.12
N ARG A 220 -8.44 11.27 35.76
CA ARG A 220 -8.67 10.84 34.37
C ARG A 220 -9.15 12.03 33.54
N GLU A 221 -8.48 12.25 32.41
CA GLU A 221 -8.87 13.28 31.44
C GLU A 221 -10.12 12.84 30.66
N VAL A 222 -11.05 13.74 30.49
CA VAL A 222 -12.29 13.58 29.75
C VAL A 222 -12.49 14.80 28.86
N TRP A 223 -12.75 14.56 27.58
CA TRP A 223 -13.13 15.63 26.67
C TRP A 223 -14.63 15.66 26.50
N LEU A 224 -15.20 16.84 26.78
CA LEU A 224 -16.63 17.08 26.73
C LEU A 224 -16.93 18.16 25.69
N GLU A 225 -17.68 17.82 24.67
CA GLU A 225 -18.37 18.83 23.89
C GLU A 225 -19.56 19.32 24.69
N ALA A 226 -19.56 20.58 25.10
CA ALA A 226 -20.53 21.06 26.09
C ALA A 226 -20.99 22.49 25.84
N THR A 227 -22.23 22.73 26.22
CA THR A 227 -22.84 24.05 26.30
C THR A 227 -23.20 24.35 27.75
N TYR A 228 -22.88 25.55 28.24
CA TYR A 228 -23.30 26.10 29.49
C TYR A 228 -24.35 27.18 29.24
N ASN A 229 -25.57 26.94 29.70
CA ASN A 229 -26.74 27.73 29.36
C ASN A 229 -27.28 28.39 30.65
N PRO A 230 -27.20 29.70 30.75
CA PRO A 230 -27.88 30.42 31.85
C PRO A 230 -29.41 30.24 31.79
N ILE A 231 -30.02 29.92 32.92
CA ILE A 231 -31.47 29.87 33.08
C ILE A 231 -31.90 31.13 33.81
N PHE A 232 -32.97 31.74 33.32
CA PHE A 232 -33.44 33.03 33.78
C PHE A 232 -34.68 32.87 34.70
N ASP A 233 -34.79 33.74 35.68
CA ASP A 233 -35.97 33.88 36.53
C ASP A 233 -37.13 34.57 35.79
N GLN A 234 -38.26 34.78 36.51
CA GLN A 234 -39.45 35.44 35.94
C GLN A 234 -39.22 36.91 35.59
N ASN A 235 -38.14 37.51 36.06
CA ASN A 235 -37.76 38.92 35.82
C ASN A 235 -36.68 39.03 34.73
N GLY A 236 -36.30 37.92 34.08
CA GLY A 236 -35.28 37.89 33.06
C GLY A 236 -33.84 37.99 33.59
N LYS A 237 -33.60 37.70 34.87
CA LYS A 237 -32.25 37.66 35.44
C LYS A 237 -31.72 36.21 35.45
N PRO A 238 -30.45 35.98 35.15
CA PRO A 238 -29.86 34.66 35.34
C PRO A 238 -30.00 34.17 36.74
N GLU A 239 -30.47 32.95 36.97
CA GLU A 239 -30.69 32.33 38.28
C GLU A 239 -29.73 31.14 38.49
N ARG A 240 -29.52 30.35 37.47
CA ARG A 240 -28.66 29.16 37.46
C ARG A 240 -28.06 28.92 36.11
N VAL A 241 -27.12 27.98 36.00
CA VAL A 241 -26.50 27.53 34.73
C VAL A 241 -26.73 26.05 34.61
N ILE A 242 -27.24 25.61 33.44
CA ILE A 242 -27.32 24.22 33.07
C ILE A 242 -26.24 23.94 32.03
N LYS A 243 -25.38 22.97 32.32
CA LYS A 243 -24.45 22.41 31.37
C LYS A 243 -25.04 21.14 30.77
N LEU A 244 -25.10 21.09 29.44
CA LEU A 244 -25.34 19.89 28.67
C LEU A 244 -24.01 19.46 27.99
N ALA A 245 -23.69 18.18 28.05
CA ALA A 245 -22.42 17.71 27.56
C ALA A 245 -22.53 16.32 26.94
N THR A 246 -21.73 16.12 25.91
CA THR A 246 -21.46 14.81 25.28
C THR A 246 -20.01 14.45 25.54
N ASP A 247 -19.74 13.21 25.95
CA ASP A 247 -18.40 12.69 26.10
C ASP A 247 -17.83 12.38 24.68
N ILE A 248 -16.78 13.07 24.32
CA ILE A 248 -16.05 12.93 23.05
C ILE A 248 -14.63 12.43 23.26
N THR A 249 -14.34 11.82 24.42
CA THR A 249 -12.97 11.38 24.78
C THR A 249 -12.43 10.36 23.80
N GLU A 250 -13.26 9.38 23.40
CA GLU A 250 -12.86 8.36 22.42
C GLU A 250 -12.56 8.98 21.04
N GLN A 251 -13.37 9.95 20.61
CA GLN A 251 -13.17 10.64 19.33
C GLN A 251 -11.87 11.45 19.34
N VAL A 252 -11.60 12.19 20.42
CA VAL A 252 -10.36 12.95 20.56
C VAL A 252 -9.15 12.03 20.62
N GLN A 253 -9.23 10.92 21.38
CA GLN A 253 -8.13 9.94 21.43
C GLN A 253 -7.87 9.31 20.08
N LEU A 254 -8.92 8.93 19.34
CA LEU A 254 -8.80 8.38 17.99
C LEU A 254 -8.09 9.37 17.04
N LEU A 255 -8.41 10.65 17.14
CA LEU A 255 -7.74 11.69 16.32
C LEU A 255 -6.25 11.82 16.67
N ILE A 256 -5.92 11.75 17.97
CA ILE A 256 -4.51 11.77 18.43
C ILE A 256 -3.75 10.57 17.91
N ASP A 257 -4.33 9.37 18.04
CA ASP A 257 -3.71 8.12 17.59
C ASP A 257 -3.56 8.08 16.07
N LEU A 258 -4.58 8.56 15.34
CA LEU A 258 -4.53 8.69 13.88
C LEU A 258 -3.43 9.65 13.44
N LYS A 259 -3.29 10.80 14.12
CA LYS A 259 -2.21 11.75 13.84
C LYS A 259 -0.85 11.11 14.05
N ALA A 260 -0.64 10.44 15.17
CA ALA A 260 0.62 9.75 15.46
C ALA A 260 0.94 8.68 14.41
N MET A 261 -0.06 7.92 13.97
CA MET A 261 0.09 6.93 12.88
C MET A 261 0.48 7.59 11.56
N ILE A 262 -0.17 8.69 11.19
CA ILE A 262 0.12 9.45 9.97
C ILE A 262 1.56 9.99 10.01
N ASP A 263 1.99 10.60 11.12
CA ASP A 263 3.32 11.15 11.28
C ASP A 263 4.41 10.06 11.19
N ASN A 264 4.17 8.90 11.79
CA ASN A 264 5.06 7.75 11.70
C ASN A 264 5.16 7.22 10.26
N ASN A 265 4.03 7.04 9.58
CA ASN A 265 3.99 6.58 8.19
C ASN A 265 4.72 7.55 7.25
N PHE A 266 4.56 8.86 7.43
CA PHE A 266 5.27 9.84 6.63
C PHE A 266 6.78 9.82 6.87
N THR A 267 7.20 9.59 8.11
CA THR A 267 8.62 9.45 8.45
C THR A 267 9.22 8.21 7.79
N GLU A 268 8.49 7.10 7.76
CA GLU A 268 8.91 5.88 7.07
C GLU A 268 8.99 6.08 5.55
N ILE A 269 8.00 6.75 4.95
CA ILE A 269 8.00 7.06 3.51
C ILE A 269 9.18 7.98 3.16
N ASP A 270 9.46 9.02 3.94
CA ASP A 270 10.60 9.92 3.74
C ASP A 270 11.93 9.14 3.77
N SER A 271 12.08 8.19 4.71
CA SER A 271 13.24 7.30 4.80
C SER A 271 13.36 6.39 3.58
N ASN A 272 12.25 5.84 3.10
CA ASN A 272 12.22 4.98 1.92
C ASN A 272 12.58 5.75 0.64
N ILE A 273 12.11 7.00 0.53
CA ILE A 273 12.47 7.91 -0.58
C ILE A 273 13.97 8.18 -0.58
N ALA A 274 14.57 8.49 0.57
CA ALA A 274 16.01 8.72 0.69
C ALA A 274 16.81 7.47 0.28
N SER A 275 16.37 6.28 0.69
CA SER A 275 16.99 5.01 0.32
C SER A 275 16.87 4.70 -1.17
N LEU A 276 15.73 5.03 -1.79
CA LEU A 276 15.53 4.90 -3.24
C LEU A 276 16.44 5.85 -4.04
N ASP A 277 16.60 7.09 -3.59
CA ASP A 277 17.51 8.05 -4.22
C ASP A 277 18.97 7.58 -4.15
N GLU A 278 19.42 7.07 -3.00
CA GLU A 278 20.75 6.50 -2.83
C GLU A 278 20.96 5.27 -3.72
N ALA A 279 19.98 4.35 -3.78
CA ALA A 279 20.02 3.18 -4.64
C ALA A 279 20.08 3.57 -6.13
N ALA A 280 19.29 4.56 -6.55
CA ALA A 280 19.30 5.07 -7.92
C ALA A 280 20.64 5.72 -8.31
N LEU A 281 21.25 6.50 -7.41
CA LEU A 281 22.58 7.08 -7.62
C LEU A 281 23.67 6.00 -7.72
N SER A 282 23.63 5.00 -6.83
CA SER A 282 24.53 3.84 -6.87
C SER A 282 24.36 3.05 -8.15
N GLY A 283 23.11 2.81 -8.57
CA GLY A 283 22.78 2.16 -9.83
C GLY A 283 23.30 2.92 -11.05
N THR A 284 23.18 4.26 -11.05
CA THR A 284 23.72 5.10 -12.14
C THR A 284 25.24 5.00 -12.22
N SER A 285 25.93 4.98 -11.08
CA SER A 285 27.39 4.80 -11.03
C SER A 285 27.82 3.42 -11.57
N ALA A 286 27.10 2.37 -11.18
CA ALA A 286 27.33 1.01 -11.68
C ALA A 286 27.06 0.88 -13.18
N ALA A 287 26.03 1.54 -13.70
CA ALA A 287 25.73 1.60 -15.11
C ALA A 287 26.83 2.31 -15.92
N ALA A 288 27.37 3.44 -15.41
CA ALA A 288 28.49 4.14 -16.02
C ALA A 288 29.76 3.26 -16.05
N GLN A 289 30.06 2.54 -14.97
CA GLN A 289 31.16 1.58 -14.95
C GLN A 289 30.94 0.44 -15.95
N SER A 290 29.73 -0.09 -16.07
CA SER A 290 29.36 -1.12 -17.05
C SER A 290 29.53 -0.61 -18.48
N SER A 291 29.12 0.64 -18.77
CA SER A 291 29.30 1.29 -20.06
C SER A 291 30.77 1.34 -20.46
N ASN A 292 31.66 1.77 -19.55
CA ASN A 292 33.10 1.78 -19.80
C ASN A 292 33.65 0.37 -20.06
N SER A 293 33.17 -0.63 -19.32
CA SER A 293 33.57 -2.02 -19.53
C SER A 293 33.12 -2.55 -20.92
N VAL A 294 31.90 -2.24 -21.31
CA VAL A 294 31.37 -2.58 -22.65
C VAL A 294 32.23 -1.95 -23.75
N GLN A 295 32.59 -0.67 -23.65
CA GLN A 295 33.45 0.01 -24.61
C GLN A 295 34.82 -0.64 -24.67
N THR A 296 35.40 -1.00 -23.53
CA THR A 296 36.72 -1.65 -23.48
C THR A 296 36.68 -3.03 -24.17
N VAL A 297 35.66 -3.83 -23.90
CA VAL A 297 35.51 -5.16 -24.53
C VAL A 297 35.23 -5.04 -26.03
N ALA A 298 34.43 -4.04 -26.45
CA ALA A 298 34.17 -3.77 -27.84
C ALA A 298 35.46 -3.42 -28.62
N ALA A 299 36.30 -2.51 -28.05
CA ALA A 299 37.60 -2.17 -28.61
C ALA A 299 38.53 -3.39 -28.68
N SER A 300 38.55 -4.23 -27.65
CA SER A 300 39.35 -5.47 -27.67
C SER A 300 38.85 -6.47 -28.73
N ALA A 301 37.55 -6.53 -28.97
CA ALA A 301 36.99 -7.36 -30.06
C ALA A 301 37.37 -6.86 -31.45
N GLU A 302 37.41 -5.53 -31.63
CA GLU A 302 37.93 -4.94 -32.90
C GLU A 302 39.42 -5.26 -33.12
N GLU A 303 40.25 -5.15 -32.09
CA GLU A 303 41.68 -5.52 -32.16
C GLU A 303 41.85 -7.02 -32.45
N LEU A 304 41.04 -7.89 -31.80
CA LEU A 304 41.04 -9.33 -32.09
C LEU A 304 40.63 -9.62 -33.52
N SER A 305 39.62 -8.94 -34.05
CA SER A 305 39.16 -9.11 -35.43
C SER A 305 40.29 -8.76 -36.42
N ALA A 306 41.03 -7.66 -36.18
CA ALA A 306 42.19 -7.28 -36.99
C ALA A 306 43.32 -8.34 -36.91
N SER A 307 43.61 -8.85 -35.72
CA SER A 307 44.62 -9.90 -35.50
C SER A 307 44.23 -11.22 -36.19
N ILE A 308 42.98 -11.63 -36.11
CA ILE A 308 42.44 -12.82 -36.80
C ILE A 308 42.56 -12.68 -38.31
N ALA A 309 42.30 -11.50 -38.88
CA ALA A 309 42.48 -11.24 -40.32
C ALA A 309 43.95 -11.30 -40.72
N GLU A 310 44.89 -10.90 -39.88
CA GLU A 310 46.34 -11.04 -40.12
C GLU A 310 46.78 -12.50 -40.05
N ILE A 311 46.33 -13.26 -39.05
CA ILE A 311 46.61 -14.71 -38.93
C ILE A 311 46.06 -15.46 -40.15
N SER A 312 44.83 -15.14 -40.58
CA SER A 312 44.22 -15.73 -41.79
C SER A 312 45.07 -15.52 -43.03
N ARG A 313 45.62 -14.30 -43.22
CA ARG A 313 46.55 -14.01 -44.32
C ARG A 313 47.84 -14.81 -44.19
N SER A 314 48.39 -14.89 -43.00
CA SER A 314 49.61 -15.68 -42.73
C SER A 314 49.40 -17.17 -43.00
N MET A 315 48.22 -17.71 -42.69
CA MET A 315 47.87 -19.10 -42.97
C MET A 315 47.73 -19.36 -44.47
N ALA A 316 47.15 -18.44 -45.25
CA ALA A 316 47.06 -18.53 -46.66
C ALA A 316 48.49 -18.54 -47.30
N GLN A 317 49.38 -17.69 -46.82
CA GLN A 317 50.79 -17.68 -47.26
C GLN A 317 51.54 -18.98 -46.91
N SER A 318 51.40 -19.45 -45.67
CA SER A 318 51.99 -20.71 -45.19
C SER A 318 51.51 -21.89 -45.95
N ARG A 319 50.24 -21.92 -46.36
CA ARG A 319 49.69 -22.95 -47.27
C ARG A 319 50.39 -22.94 -48.64
N ASP A 320 50.55 -21.75 -49.26
CA ASP A 320 51.25 -21.60 -50.53
C ASP A 320 52.73 -22.04 -50.48
N GLU A 321 53.42 -21.65 -49.37
CA GLU A 321 54.81 -22.04 -49.16
C GLU A 321 54.94 -23.56 -48.96
N THR A 322 54.04 -24.19 -48.22
CA THR A 322 54.00 -25.63 -47.97
C THR A 322 53.77 -26.39 -49.29
N GLU A 323 52.84 -25.92 -50.15
CA GLU A 323 52.56 -26.52 -51.46
C GLU A 323 53.75 -26.41 -52.43
N ARG A 324 54.46 -25.26 -52.39
CA ARG A 324 55.72 -25.08 -53.13
C ARG A 324 56.81 -26.03 -52.65
N ALA A 325 56.99 -26.16 -51.36
CA ALA A 325 57.96 -27.05 -50.73
C ALA A 325 57.67 -28.53 -51.13
N PHE A 326 56.38 -28.90 -51.11
CA PHE A 326 55.93 -30.23 -51.56
C PHE A 326 56.32 -30.48 -53.00
N SER A 327 56.00 -29.56 -53.91
CA SER A 327 56.31 -29.62 -55.30
C SER A 327 57.83 -29.73 -55.59
N GLN A 328 58.63 -28.92 -54.87
CA GLN A 328 60.08 -28.96 -54.94
C GLN A 328 60.68 -30.28 -54.50
N THR A 329 60.12 -30.87 -53.43
CA THR A 329 60.56 -32.18 -52.93
C THR A 329 60.24 -33.33 -53.91
N VAL A 330 59.05 -33.26 -54.51
CA VAL A 330 58.67 -34.20 -55.57
C VAL A 330 59.64 -34.10 -56.77
N ASN A 331 59.96 -32.86 -57.21
CA ASN A 331 60.92 -32.64 -58.30
C ASN A 331 62.33 -33.10 -57.94
N ALA A 332 62.82 -32.83 -56.74
CA ALA A 332 64.09 -33.32 -56.21
C ALA A 332 64.16 -34.85 -56.25
N ASN A 333 63.11 -35.52 -55.77
CA ASN A 333 63.01 -36.97 -55.76
C ASN A 333 63.06 -37.55 -57.14
N GLN A 334 62.32 -36.96 -58.07
CA GLN A 334 62.43 -37.38 -59.53
C GLN A 334 63.82 -37.23 -60.08
N SER A 335 64.52 -36.11 -59.76
CA SER A 335 65.88 -35.87 -60.21
C SER A 335 66.88 -36.87 -59.61
N THR A 336 66.72 -37.20 -58.34
CA THR A 336 67.56 -38.22 -57.67
C THR A 336 67.29 -39.59 -58.23
N GLN A 337 66.05 -39.91 -58.55
CA GLN A 337 65.72 -41.18 -59.23
C GLN A 337 66.42 -41.31 -60.64
N LYS A 338 66.35 -40.21 -61.42
CA LYS A 338 67.09 -40.19 -62.71
C LYS A 338 68.60 -40.36 -62.50
N MET A 339 69.18 -39.77 -61.47
CA MET A 339 70.58 -39.95 -61.11
C MET A 339 70.89 -41.39 -60.78
N ALA A 340 70.06 -42.08 -59.99
CA ALA A 340 70.19 -43.49 -59.68
C ALA A 340 70.16 -44.38 -61.01
N ASP A 341 69.29 -44.03 -61.96
CA ASP A 341 69.21 -44.74 -63.23
C ASP A 341 70.50 -44.55 -64.04
N VAL A 342 71.08 -43.34 -64.14
CA VAL A 342 72.33 -43.06 -64.78
C VAL A 342 73.49 -43.79 -64.10
N VAL A 343 73.56 -43.81 -62.82
CA VAL A 343 74.58 -44.53 -62.06
C VAL A 343 74.50 -46.03 -62.30
N ALA A 344 73.30 -46.60 -62.34
CA ALA A 344 73.12 -47.99 -62.72
C ALA A 344 73.62 -48.31 -64.16
N ALA A 345 73.36 -47.40 -65.12
CA ALA A 345 73.88 -47.52 -66.47
C ALA A 345 75.43 -47.46 -66.51
N MET A 346 76.03 -46.53 -65.71
CA MET A 346 77.51 -46.45 -65.57
C MET A 346 78.10 -47.71 -65.02
N THR A 347 77.50 -48.36 -64.08
CA THR A 347 77.94 -49.69 -63.51
C THR A 347 78.01 -50.69 -64.63
N GLY A 348 76.99 -50.76 -65.47
CA GLY A 348 77.01 -51.71 -66.64
C GLY A 348 78.14 -51.39 -67.68
N ILE A 349 78.42 -50.09 -67.86
CA ILE A 349 79.55 -49.72 -68.79
C ILE A 349 80.89 -50.12 -68.19
N VAL A 350 81.08 -49.91 -66.90
CA VAL A 350 82.34 -50.26 -66.20
C VAL A 350 82.56 -51.75 -66.17
N GLU A 351 81.53 -52.57 -66.01
CA GLU A 351 81.60 -54.06 -66.11
C GLU A 351 82.03 -54.50 -67.49
N VAL A 352 81.50 -53.86 -68.51
CA VAL A 352 81.94 -54.16 -69.92
C VAL A 352 83.42 -53.82 -70.13
N ILE A 353 83.87 -52.61 -69.66
CA ILE A 353 85.28 -52.20 -69.77
C ILE A 353 86.20 -53.17 -69.00
N GLN A 354 85.78 -53.55 -67.76
CA GLN A 354 86.53 -54.53 -67.01
C GLN A 354 86.63 -55.92 -67.68
N GLY A 355 85.51 -56.30 -68.28
CA GLY A 355 85.50 -57.52 -69.18
C GLY A 355 86.47 -57.43 -70.32
N ILE A 356 86.52 -56.27 -71.06
CA ILE A 356 87.44 -56.01 -72.12
C ILE A 356 88.91 -55.99 -71.70
N ALA A 357 89.20 -55.32 -70.54
CA ALA A 357 90.50 -55.30 -69.91
C ALA A 357 91.00 -56.72 -69.57
N GLY A 358 90.06 -57.56 -69.01
CA GLY A 358 90.32 -58.99 -68.78
C GLY A 358 90.65 -59.77 -70.06
N GLN A 359 89.89 -59.55 -71.13
CA GLN A 359 90.15 -60.19 -72.40
C GLN A 359 91.51 -59.74 -73.03
N ILE A 360 91.78 -58.44 -72.93
CA ILE A 360 93.10 -57.93 -73.46
C ILE A 360 94.25 -58.50 -72.62
N ASN A 361 94.10 -58.58 -71.27
CA ASN A 361 95.09 -59.23 -70.41
C ASN A 361 95.36 -60.68 -70.78
N LEU A 362 94.31 -61.50 -71.11
CA LEU A 362 94.42 -62.85 -71.60
C LEU A 362 95.06 -62.93 -72.97
N LEU A 363 94.69 -62.02 -73.91
CA LEU A 363 95.35 -61.94 -75.23
C LEU A 363 96.80 -61.59 -75.11
N ALA A 364 97.15 -60.66 -74.27
CA ALA A 364 98.55 -60.25 -74.03
C ALA A 364 99.35 -61.38 -73.35
N LEU A 365 98.75 -62.16 -72.46
CA LEU A 365 99.36 -63.32 -71.84
C LEU A 365 99.64 -64.42 -72.87
N ASN A 366 98.68 -64.68 -73.78
CA ASN A 366 98.87 -65.62 -74.86
C ASN A 366 99.98 -65.21 -75.81
N ALA A 367 100.02 -63.90 -76.17
CA ALA A 367 101.08 -63.29 -76.97
C ALA A 367 102.45 -63.38 -76.28
N THR A 368 102.53 -63.18 -74.97
CA THR A 368 103.75 -63.30 -74.20
C THR A 368 104.27 -64.75 -74.20
N ILE A 369 103.35 -65.73 -74.09
CA ILE A 369 103.67 -67.15 -74.17
C ILE A 369 104.19 -67.50 -75.54
N GLU A 370 103.57 -67.09 -76.59
CA GLU A 370 103.98 -67.42 -77.94
C GLU A 370 105.28 -66.71 -78.38
N SER A 371 105.47 -65.47 -77.82
CA SER A 371 106.74 -64.74 -78.00
C SER A 371 107.93 -65.48 -77.31
N ALA A 372 107.74 -66.09 -76.13
CA ALA A 372 108.74 -66.92 -75.44
C ALA A 372 109.03 -68.19 -76.20
N ARG A 373 108.04 -68.74 -76.92
CA ARG A 373 108.11 -69.92 -77.73
C ARG A 373 108.93 -69.68 -79.02
N ALA A 374 108.94 -68.46 -79.60
CA ALA A 374 109.67 -68.06 -80.75
C ALA A 374 111.15 -67.78 -80.47
N GLY A 375 111.64 -67.81 -79.27
CA GLY A 375 113.04 -67.64 -78.84
C GLY A 375 113.59 -66.27 -79.21
N GLU A 376 114.79 -66.18 -79.83
CA GLU A 376 115.47 -64.86 -80.11
C GLU A 376 114.66 -64.01 -81.08
N ALA A 377 113.89 -64.62 -81.96
CA ALA A 377 113.02 -63.86 -82.95
C ALA A 377 111.76 -63.21 -82.25
N GLY A 378 111.35 -63.68 -81.06
CA GLY A 378 110.21 -63.23 -80.41
C GLY A 378 110.45 -62.07 -79.39
N LYS A 379 111.76 -61.71 -79.11
CA LYS A 379 112.06 -60.71 -78.04
C LYS A 379 111.39 -59.40 -78.22
N GLY A 380 111.29 -58.78 -79.45
CA GLY A 380 110.55 -57.55 -79.65
C GLY A 380 109.06 -57.63 -79.44
N PHE A 381 108.44 -58.75 -79.79
CA PHE A 381 107.03 -59.05 -79.56
C PHE A 381 106.73 -59.24 -78.05
N ALA A 382 107.62 -59.90 -77.30
CA ALA A 382 107.50 -60.11 -75.91
C ALA A 382 107.42 -58.81 -75.06
N VAL A 383 108.24 -57.82 -75.50
CA VAL A 383 108.18 -56.48 -74.86
C VAL A 383 106.83 -55.79 -75.05
N VAL A 384 106.32 -55.81 -76.32
CA VAL A 384 104.99 -55.26 -76.67
C VAL A 384 103.90 -55.97 -75.93
N ALA A 385 103.89 -57.37 -75.89
CA ALA A 385 102.91 -58.16 -75.15
C ALA A 385 102.90 -57.85 -73.62
N ASN A 386 104.10 -57.75 -73.06
CA ASN A 386 104.18 -57.31 -71.66
C ASN A 386 103.64 -55.91 -71.39
N GLU A 387 103.94 -54.95 -72.32
CA GLU A 387 103.40 -53.59 -72.25
C GLU A 387 101.85 -53.57 -72.37
N VAL A 388 101.26 -54.34 -73.28
CA VAL A 388 99.81 -54.49 -73.46
C VAL A 388 99.17 -55.13 -72.18
N LYS A 389 99.88 -56.10 -71.58
CA LYS A 389 99.47 -56.75 -70.35
C LYS A 389 99.47 -55.76 -69.19
N ASN A 390 100.51 -54.96 -69.06
CA ASN A 390 100.59 -53.90 -68.03
C ASN A 390 99.47 -52.86 -68.20
N LEU A 391 99.18 -52.43 -69.47
CA LEU A 391 98.10 -51.49 -69.74
C LEU A 391 96.72 -52.11 -69.43
N ALA A 392 96.50 -53.39 -69.71
CA ALA A 392 95.28 -54.11 -69.38
C ALA A 392 95.09 -54.17 -67.84
N ASN A 393 96.17 -54.50 -67.08
CA ASN A 393 96.13 -54.50 -65.64
C ASN A 393 95.89 -53.09 -65.03
N GLN A 394 96.47 -52.03 -65.65
CA GLN A 394 96.20 -50.64 -65.26
C GLN A 394 94.74 -50.28 -65.56
N ALA A 395 94.21 -50.68 -66.75
CA ALA A 395 92.79 -50.45 -67.06
C ALA A 395 91.83 -51.15 -66.06
N ALA A 396 92.13 -52.43 -65.77
CA ALA A 396 91.34 -53.19 -64.75
C ALA A 396 91.38 -52.47 -63.36
N LYS A 397 92.55 -52.07 -62.88
CA LYS A 397 92.66 -51.36 -61.60
C LYS A 397 91.93 -49.97 -61.62
N ALA A 398 91.99 -49.28 -62.81
CA ALA A 398 91.26 -48.04 -62.92
C ALA A 398 89.72 -48.26 -62.92
N THR A 399 89.25 -49.33 -63.56
CA THR A 399 87.85 -49.74 -63.59
C THR A 399 87.37 -50.18 -62.16
N ASP A 400 88.21 -50.89 -61.42
CA ASP A 400 87.92 -51.22 -60.00
C ASP A 400 87.73 -49.94 -59.14
N GLN A 401 88.59 -48.95 -59.34
CA GLN A 401 88.47 -47.67 -58.65
C GLN A 401 87.18 -46.93 -59.10
N ILE A 402 86.87 -46.85 -60.37
CA ILE A 402 85.66 -46.27 -60.90
C ILE A 402 84.41 -46.96 -60.30
N SER A 403 84.42 -48.31 -60.25
CA SER A 403 83.35 -49.12 -59.69
C SER A 403 83.11 -48.75 -58.21
N ALA A 404 84.18 -48.61 -57.43
CA ALA A 404 84.07 -48.17 -56.05
C ALA A 404 83.43 -46.77 -55.88
N GLU A 405 83.88 -45.82 -56.76
CA GLU A 405 83.29 -44.46 -56.70
C GLU A 405 81.80 -44.47 -57.21
N ILE A 406 81.47 -45.27 -58.20
CA ILE A 406 80.05 -45.45 -58.64
C ILE A 406 79.19 -46.04 -57.48
N SER A 407 79.70 -47.05 -56.74
CA SER A 407 78.98 -47.62 -55.59
C SER A 407 78.80 -46.55 -54.46
N GLY A 408 79.79 -45.73 -54.23
CA GLY A 408 79.68 -44.62 -53.28
C GLY A 408 78.59 -43.58 -53.71
N VAL A 409 78.53 -43.24 -55.01
CA VAL A 409 77.47 -42.34 -55.54
C VAL A 409 76.08 -42.99 -55.43
N GLN A 410 75.98 -44.33 -55.65
CA GLN A 410 74.71 -45.09 -55.46
C GLN A 410 74.26 -45.05 -54.06
N GLU A 411 75.13 -45.23 -53.08
CA GLU A 411 74.80 -45.21 -51.63
C GLU A 411 74.30 -43.79 -51.21
N ILE A 412 75.04 -42.73 -51.63
CA ILE A 412 74.64 -41.33 -51.36
C ILE A 412 73.28 -41.04 -52.02
N SER A 413 73.04 -41.53 -53.26
CA SER A 413 71.73 -41.34 -53.95
C SER A 413 70.55 -41.94 -53.12
N ASN A 414 70.77 -43.17 -52.60
CA ASN A 414 69.77 -43.84 -51.77
C ASN A 414 69.52 -43.08 -50.45
N GLU A 415 70.55 -42.53 -49.79
CA GLU A 415 70.44 -41.70 -48.63
C GLU A 415 69.65 -40.42 -48.93
N VAL A 416 69.89 -39.78 -50.09
CA VAL A 416 69.11 -38.57 -50.50
C VAL A 416 67.64 -38.93 -50.71
N VAL A 417 67.30 -40.06 -51.36
CA VAL A 417 65.92 -40.52 -51.56
C VAL A 417 65.23 -40.72 -50.22
N ASN A 418 65.84 -41.36 -49.25
CA ASN A 418 65.27 -41.55 -47.91
C ASN A 418 65.06 -40.23 -47.13
N SER A 419 66.01 -39.30 -47.28
CA SER A 419 65.94 -37.98 -46.72
C SER A 419 64.75 -37.14 -47.29
N LEU A 420 64.56 -37.19 -48.62
CA LEU A 420 63.49 -36.56 -49.38
C LEU A 420 62.10 -37.16 -48.92
N GLU A 421 62.02 -38.46 -48.65
CA GLU A 421 60.80 -39.09 -48.20
C GLU A 421 60.44 -38.65 -46.78
N THR A 422 61.42 -38.51 -45.91
CA THR A 422 61.25 -37.93 -44.59
C THR A 422 60.78 -36.47 -44.64
N ILE A 423 61.41 -35.69 -45.53
CA ILE A 423 61.01 -34.28 -45.76
C ILE A 423 59.55 -34.18 -46.27
N ARG A 424 59.17 -35.05 -47.21
CA ARG A 424 57.79 -35.13 -47.73
C ARG A 424 56.79 -35.41 -46.62
N GLY A 425 57.05 -36.38 -45.72
CA GLY A 425 56.19 -36.65 -44.57
C GLY A 425 56.05 -35.44 -43.59
N SER A 426 57.16 -34.73 -43.42
CA SER A 426 57.14 -33.50 -42.60
C SER A 426 56.30 -32.37 -43.23
N ILE A 427 56.37 -32.21 -44.57
CA ILE A 427 55.59 -31.24 -45.33
C ILE A 427 54.11 -31.64 -45.32
N GLU A 428 53.72 -32.87 -45.42
CA GLU A 428 52.31 -33.36 -45.29
C GLU A 428 51.77 -33.02 -43.93
N THR A 429 52.53 -33.28 -42.84
CA THR A 429 52.14 -32.89 -41.42
C THR A 429 52.01 -31.40 -41.27
N ALA A 430 52.87 -30.57 -41.86
CA ALA A 430 52.76 -29.12 -41.84
C ALA A 430 51.51 -28.62 -42.56
N ARG A 431 51.17 -29.25 -43.75
CA ARG A 431 49.96 -28.93 -44.48
C ARG A 431 48.69 -29.21 -43.71
N ASP A 432 48.62 -30.34 -42.99
CA ASP A 432 47.50 -30.70 -42.14
C ASP A 432 47.37 -29.72 -41.00
N SER A 433 48.49 -29.31 -40.40
CA SER A 433 48.53 -28.31 -39.33
C SER A 433 48.02 -26.94 -39.80
N VAL A 434 48.43 -26.45 -40.96
CA VAL A 434 47.95 -25.23 -41.60
C VAL A 434 46.43 -25.27 -41.82
N THR A 435 45.89 -26.42 -42.27
CA THR A 435 44.47 -26.63 -42.50
C THR A 435 43.68 -26.54 -41.18
N ASN A 436 44.16 -27.21 -40.15
CA ASN A 436 43.53 -27.21 -38.83
C ASN A 436 43.54 -25.81 -38.18
N ILE A 437 44.66 -25.09 -38.28
CA ILE A 437 44.78 -23.70 -37.79
C ILE A 437 43.79 -22.79 -38.56
N SER A 438 43.70 -22.95 -39.89
CA SER A 438 42.77 -22.14 -40.73
C SER A 438 41.32 -22.32 -40.27
N SER A 439 40.88 -23.56 -40.00
CA SER A 439 39.54 -23.85 -39.47
C SER A 439 39.33 -23.22 -38.10
N SER A 440 40.33 -23.26 -37.21
CA SER A 440 40.26 -22.61 -35.89
C SER A 440 40.18 -21.08 -35.97
N VAL A 441 40.85 -20.48 -36.97
CA VAL A 441 40.80 -19.04 -37.26
C VAL A 441 39.42 -18.62 -37.75
N GLU A 442 38.76 -19.42 -38.59
CA GLU A 442 37.38 -19.18 -39.03
C GLU A 442 36.40 -19.21 -37.84
N GLU A 443 36.54 -20.20 -36.95
CA GLU A 443 35.74 -20.30 -35.72
C GLU A 443 35.98 -19.11 -34.78
N GLN A 444 37.23 -18.70 -34.56
CA GLN A 444 37.55 -17.51 -33.77
C GLN A 444 36.95 -16.23 -34.36
N SER A 445 36.93 -16.09 -35.70
CA SER A 445 36.29 -14.97 -36.37
C SER A 445 34.80 -14.88 -36.07
N ALA A 446 34.08 -15.99 -36.15
CA ALA A 446 32.65 -16.06 -35.85
C ALA A 446 32.35 -15.73 -34.36
N VAL A 447 33.19 -16.24 -33.45
CA VAL A 447 33.06 -15.92 -32.01
C VAL A 447 33.31 -14.45 -31.74
N THR A 448 34.36 -13.86 -32.36
CA THR A 448 34.72 -12.45 -32.18
C THR A 448 33.61 -11.52 -32.70
N GLU A 449 32.99 -11.84 -33.80
CA GLU A 449 31.83 -11.10 -34.34
C GLU A 449 30.63 -11.20 -33.42
N SER A 450 30.36 -12.39 -32.86
CA SER A 450 29.30 -12.56 -31.82
C SER A 450 29.56 -11.73 -30.57
N VAL A 451 30.83 -11.66 -30.12
CA VAL A 451 31.22 -10.80 -28.99
C VAL A 451 30.93 -9.34 -29.29
N SER A 452 31.30 -8.85 -30.47
CA SER A 452 31.05 -7.48 -30.90
C SER A 452 29.55 -7.15 -30.90
N GLN A 453 28.71 -8.05 -31.43
CA GLN A 453 27.26 -7.87 -31.48
C GLN A 453 26.62 -7.89 -30.08
N ASN A 454 27.11 -8.74 -29.17
CA ASN A 454 26.69 -8.77 -27.78
C ASN A 454 27.07 -7.48 -27.05
N MET A 455 28.23 -6.90 -27.30
CA MET A 455 28.63 -5.62 -26.74
C MET A 455 27.72 -4.48 -27.19
N GLN A 456 27.30 -4.48 -28.45
CA GLN A 456 26.38 -3.49 -28.98
C GLN A 456 24.98 -3.59 -28.31
N THR A 457 24.50 -4.80 -28.10
CA THR A 457 23.24 -5.06 -27.36
C THR A 457 23.35 -4.63 -25.89
N MET A 458 24.50 -4.92 -25.28
CA MET A 458 24.75 -4.53 -23.87
C MET A 458 24.85 -3.02 -23.72
N ALA A 459 25.44 -2.29 -24.66
CA ALA A 459 25.47 -0.83 -24.64
C ALA A 459 24.07 -0.23 -24.62
N VAL A 460 23.17 -0.74 -25.48
CA VAL A 460 21.75 -0.31 -25.49
C VAL A 460 21.05 -0.60 -24.15
N SER A 461 21.30 -1.78 -23.57
CA SER A 461 20.71 -2.18 -22.28
C SER A 461 21.19 -1.31 -21.12
N VAL A 462 22.46 -0.91 -21.11
CA VAL A 462 23.01 0.00 -20.12
C VAL A 462 22.39 1.40 -20.25
N ASP A 463 22.19 1.88 -21.45
CA ASP A 463 21.57 3.19 -21.71
C ASP A 463 20.11 3.21 -21.26
N GLU A 464 19.36 2.12 -21.49
CA GLU A 464 18.00 1.96 -20.99
C GLU A 464 17.95 1.89 -19.45
N LEU A 465 18.92 1.22 -18.83
CA LEU A 465 19.04 1.17 -17.37
C LEU A 465 19.22 2.58 -16.77
N VAL A 466 20.10 3.40 -17.35
CA VAL A 466 20.30 4.80 -16.89
C VAL A 466 19.01 5.60 -16.98
N ARG A 467 18.27 5.46 -18.07
CA ARG A 467 16.98 6.13 -18.26
C ARG A 467 15.95 5.71 -17.20
N ARG A 468 15.86 4.41 -16.90
CA ARG A 468 14.95 3.89 -15.86
C ARG A 468 15.32 4.38 -14.48
N LEU A 469 16.60 4.49 -14.16
CA LEU A 469 17.06 5.04 -12.87
C LEU A 469 16.70 6.52 -12.73
N ASP A 470 16.73 7.28 -13.80
CA ASP A 470 16.30 8.69 -13.81
C ASP A 470 14.77 8.82 -13.67
N GLU A 471 14.00 7.92 -14.27
CA GLU A 471 12.54 7.82 -14.05
C GLU A 471 12.21 7.51 -12.58
N ILE A 472 12.94 6.58 -11.95
CA ILE A 472 12.78 6.26 -10.53
C ILE A 472 13.01 7.49 -9.66
N ARG A 473 14.06 8.26 -9.91
CA ARG A 473 14.33 9.52 -9.18
C ARG A 473 13.23 10.55 -9.37
N THR A 474 12.70 10.67 -10.57
CA THR A 474 11.59 11.59 -10.88
C THR A 474 10.32 11.18 -10.11
N ILE A 475 9.97 9.89 -10.10
CA ILE A 475 8.83 9.35 -9.35
C ILE A 475 9.03 9.55 -7.84
N SER A 476 10.22 9.25 -7.33
CA SER A 476 10.60 9.41 -5.92
C SER A 476 10.40 10.86 -5.46
N SER A 477 10.87 11.84 -6.24
CA SER A 477 10.64 13.27 -6.00
C SER A 477 9.15 13.63 -6.01
N GLY A 478 8.37 13.07 -6.95
CA GLY A 478 6.92 13.25 -7.04
C GLY A 478 6.17 12.73 -5.81
N VAL A 479 6.58 11.55 -5.31
CA VAL A 479 6.02 10.97 -4.07
C VAL A 479 6.34 11.87 -2.88
N GLY A 480 7.59 12.35 -2.74
CA GLY A 480 7.99 13.29 -1.69
C GLY A 480 7.13 14.56 -1.68
N GLY A 481 6.87 15.14 -2.86
CA GLY A 481 5.98 16.29 -3.00
C GLY A 481 4.52 15.99 -2.59
N SER A 482 4.03 14.78 -2.85
CA SER A 482 2.69 14.36 -2.46
C SER A 482 2.57 14.12 -0.95
N VAL A 483 3.58 13.49 -0.35
CA VAL A 483 3.68 13.30 1.11
C VAL A 483 3.64 14.65 1.84
N LYS A 484 4.43 15.63 1.36
CA LYS A 484 4.44 16.97 1.95
C LYS A 484 3.05 17.62 1.93
N ARG A 485 2.36 17.60 0.79
CA ARG A 485 0.98 18.15 0.68
C ARG A 485 -0.01 17.43 1.59
N THR A 486 0.10 16.10 1.71
CA THR A 486 -0.80 15.32 2.58
C THR A 486 -0.51 15.61 4.06
N ARG A 487 0.74 15.79 4.44
CA ARG A 487 1.13 16.20 5.80
C ARG A 487 0.56 17.57 6.15
N GLU A 488 0.70 18.55 5.26
CA GLU A 488 0.10 19.88 5.43
C GLU A 488 -1.43 19.82 5.57
N ALA A 489 -2.10 18.99 4.78
CA ALA A 489 -3.56 18.79 4.89
C ALA A 489 -3.96 18.11 6.21
N ALA A 490 -3.19 17.12 6.67
CA ALA A 490 -3.44 16.44 7.95
C ALA A 490 -3.27 17.35 9.17
N GLU A 491 -2.33 18.29 9.12
CA GLU A 491 -2.17 19.31 10.18
C GLU A 491 -3.37 20.23 10.31
N VAL A 492 -4.06 20.54 9.20
CA VAL A 492 -5.28 21.38 9.24
C VAL A 492 -6.45 20.63 9.89
N LEU A 493 -6.54 19.31 9.74
CA LEU A 493 -7.61 18.49 10.35
C LEU A 493 -7.45 18.31 11.87
N THR A 494 -6.28 18.64 12.42
CA THR A 494 -5.97 18.46 13.86
C THR A 494 -5.88 19.80 14.63
N ARG A 495 -6.14 20.93 13.95
CA ARG A 495 -6.33 22.23 14.57
C ARG A 495 -7.81 22.43 14.98
#